data_342bbb35a0a23386b6423d3785adc788
#
_entry.id   342bbb35a0a23386b6423d3785adc788
#
_cell.length_a   1.000
_cell.length_b   1.000
_cell.length_c   1.000
_cell.angle_alpha   90.00
_cell.angle_beta   90.00
_cell.angle_gamma   90.00
#
_symmetry.space_group_name_H-M   'P 1'
#
loop_
_entity.id
_entity.type
_entity.pdbx_description
1 polymer ?
#
loop_
_entity_poly.entity_id
_entity_poly.type
_entity_poly.pdbx_seq_one_letter_code
_entity_poly.pdbx_strand_id
1 'polypeptide(L)'
;NMQDIFAEDVGSGIPLVFVHGFLGSSDMWMPQIKFFKKKFRVIAPDLPGFGNSSNISSCNSIESMAKVILNLLKKKEIENFNLLGHSMGGMIVQEMAKIAGEKILKLICYGTGPRGNIPGRFETIDQSRKKLKINGLKDTAYRIAQTWFIEEEKAKYFYLCEEAGKQTSIEAADNGLIA
;
A
#
# COMPACT_ATOMS: atom_id res chain seq x y z
N ASN A 1 -23.76 -1.94 1.22
CA ASN A 1 -22.75 -2.99 1.14
C ASN A 1 -21.45 -2.37 0.64
N MET A 2 -20.46 -2.32 1.51
CA MET A 2 -19.12 -1.88 1.12
C MET A 2 -18.55 -2.92 0.13
N GLN A 3 -18.14 -2.46 -1.05
CA GLN A 3 -17.55 -3.31 -2.09
C GLN A 3 -16.23 -3.89 -1.56
N ASP A 4 -15.99 -5.18 -1.82
CA ASP A 4 -14.76 -5.83 -1.37
C ASP A 4 -13.57 -5.39 -2.22
N ILE A 5 -12.46 -5.06 -1.55
CA ILE A 5 -11.20 -4.79 -2.23
C ILE A 5 -10.58 -6.07 -2.75
N PHE A 6 -9.82 -5.96 -3.82
CA PHE A 6 -8.98 -7.05 -4.33
C PHE A 6 -7.85 -7.38 -3.34
N ALA A 7 -7.48 -8.64 -3.25
CA ALA A 7 -6.24 -9.07 -2.60
C ALA A 7 -5.69 -10.31 -3.29
N GLU A 8 -4.38 -10.32 -3.54
CA GLU A 8 -3.67 -11.57 -3.75
C GLU A 8 -3.78 -12.42 -2.48
N ASP A 9 -4.12 -13.70 -2.64
CA ASP A 9 -4.27 -14.64 -1.53
C ASP A 9 -3.75 -16.01 -1.97
N VAL A 10 -2.50 -16.29 -1.66
CA VAL A 10 -1.77 -17.46 -2.19
C VAL A 10 -0.93 -18.13 -1.11
N GLY A 11 -0.68 -19.42 -1.31
CA GLY A 11 0.06 -20.22 -0.34
C GLY A 11 -0.84 -20.77 0.78
N SER A 12 -0.21 -21.32 1.81
CA SER A 12 -0.89 -21.94 2.95
C SER A 12 -0.09 -21.78 4.23
N GLY A 13 -0.72 -22.01 5.38
CA GLY A 13 -0.10 -21.87 6.68
C GLY A 13 -0.43 -20.57 7.39
N ILE A 14 0.47 -20.07 8.23
CA ILE A 14 0.26 -18.85 9.01
C ILE A 14 0.10 -17.66 8.07
N PRO A 15 -0.95 -16.84 8.22
CA PRO A 15 -1.17 -15.67 7.38
C PRO A 15 -0.04 -14.63 7.51
N LEU A 16 0.41 -14.12 6.37
CA LEU A 16 1.35 -13.02 6.24
C LEU A 16 0.74 -11.97 5.32
N VAL A 17 0.43 -10.82 5.88
CA VAL A 17 -0.24 -9.71 5.19
C VAL A 17 0.77 -8.65 4.80
N PHE A 18 0.79 -8.29 3.51
CA PHE A 18 1.61 -7.21 2.96
C PHE A 18 0.76 -6.00 2.61
N VAL A 19 1.07 -4.84 3.17
CA VAL A 19 0.35 -3.58 2.90
C VAL A 19 1.24 -2.64 2.12
N HIS A 20 0.83 -2.33 0.88
CA HIS A 20 1.53 -1.41 0.01
C HIS A 20 1.39 0.05 0.45
N GLY A 21 2.25 0.91 -0.07
CA GLY A 21 2.22 2.34 0.16
C GLY A 21 1.55 3.14 -0.95
N PHE A 22 1.78 4.44 -0.90
CA PHE A 22 1.29 5.40 -1.87
C PHE A 22 1.72 5.04 -3.31
N LEU A 23 0.80 5.11 -4.25
CA LEU A 23 0.97 4.70 -5.64
C LEU A 23 1.39 3.23 -5.83
N GLY A 24 1.20 2.40 -4.81
CA GLY A 24 1.51 0.97 -4.85
C GLY A 24 0.31 0.09 -5.20
N SER A 25 0.58 -1.20 -5.22
CA SER A 25 -0.41 -2.28 -5.32
C SER A 25 0.22 -3.60 -4.88
N SER A 26 -0.60 -4.67 -4.85
CA SER A 26 -0.12 -6.03 -4.61
C SER A 26 0.97 -6.48 -5.60
N ASP A 27 0.95 -5.97 -6.84
CA ASP A 27 1.93 -6.31 -7.86
C ASP A 27 3.37 -5.93 -7.46
N MET A 28 3.54 -4.89 -6.66
CA MET A 28 4.86 -4.51 -6.13
C MET A 28 5.46 -5.56 -5.21
N TRP A 29 4.63 -6.40 -4.59
CA TRP A 29 5.05 -7.49 -3.71
C TRP A 29 5.35 -8.80 -4.44
N MET A 30 5.26 -8.84 -5.78
CA MET A 30 5.42 -10.06 -6.56
C MET A 30 6.67 -10.88 -6.19
N PRO A 31 7.88 -10.30 -6.05
CA PRO A 31 9.06 -11.06 -5.65
C PRO A 31 8.94 -11.66 -4.24
N GLN A 32 8.39 -10.90 -3.29
CA GLN A 32 8.17 -11.33 -1.91
C GLN A 32 7.09 -12.41 -1.84
N ILE A 33 5.97 -12.22 -2.55
CA ILE A 33 4.89 -13.21 -2.64
C ILE A 33 5.42 -14.55 -3.17
N LYS A 34 6.21 -14.52 -4.24
CA LYS A 34 6.81 -15.71 -4.84
C LYS A 34 7.70 -16.48 -3.84
N PHE A 35 8.41 -15.75 -2.98
CA PHE A 35 9.27 -16.34 -1.97
C PHE A 35 8.48 -16.88 -0.78
N PHE A 36 7.62 -16.06 -0.17
CA PHE A 36 6.96 -16.37 1.10
C PHE A 36 5.78 -17.32 0.98
N LYS A 37 5.09 -17.40 -0.18
CA LYS A 37 3.97 -18.33 -0.39
C LYS A 37 4.33 -19.80 -0.21
N LYS A 38 5.62 -20.12 -0.19
CA LYS A 38 6.11 -21.49 0.07
C LYS A 38 5.95 -21.93 1.53
N LYS A 39 5.82 -20.98 2.46
CA LYS A 39 5.77 -21.22 3.92
C LYS A 39 4.62 -20.51 4.62
N PHE A 40 3.98 -19.54 3.96
CA PHE A 40 2.92 -18.71 4.52
C PHE A 40 1.74 -18.63 3.56
N ARG A 41 0.54 -18.42 4.12
CA ARG A 41 -0.58 -17.89 3.34
C ARG A 41 -0.35 -16.39 3.20
N VAL A 42 0.06 -15.95 2.02
CA VAL A 42 0.36 -14.54 1.74
C VAL A 42 -0.91 -13.84 1.27
N ILE A 43 -1.22 -12.73 1.91
CA ILE A 43 -2.36 -11.87 1.57
C ILE A 43 -1.82 -10.48 1.30
N ALA A 44 -1.98 -10.00 0.07
CA ALA A 44 -1.57 -8.67 -0.34
C ALA A 44 -2.77 -7.92 -0.92
N PRO A 45 -3.46 -7.10 -0.11
CA PRO A 45 -4.60 -6.32 -0.56
C PRO A 45 -4.15 -5.13 -1.42
N ASP A 46 -4.99 -4.78 -2.39
CA ASP A 46 -4.97 -3.49 -3.06
C ASP A 46 -5.92 -2.54 -2.32
N LEU A 47 -5.39 -1.43 -1.81
CA LEU A 47 -6.19 -0.41 -1.14
C LEU A 47 -7.26 0.16 -2.08
N PRO A 48 -8.39 0.64 -1.56
CA PRO A 48 -9.41 1.30 -2.37
C PRO A 48 -8.82 2.41 -3.23
N GLY A 49 -9.05 2.37 -4.53
CA GLY A 49 -8.51 3.32 -5.52
C GLY A 49 -7.13 2.96 -6.07
N PHE A 50 -6.50 1.86 -5.61
CA PHE A 50 -5.19 1.40 -6.05
C PHE A 50 -5.27 0.03 -6.75
N GLY A 51 -4.37 -0.19 -7.69
CA GLY A 51 -4.24 -1.48 -8.38
C GLY A 51 -5.56 -2.05 -8.90
N ASN A 52 -5.86 -3.30 -8.61
CA ASN A 52 -7.10 -3.96 -9.00
C ASN A 52 -8.34 -3.49 -8.21
N SER A 53 -8.16 -2.61 -7.22
CA SER A 53 -9.22 -1.90 -6.49
C SER A 53 -9.41 -0.47 -6.97
N SER A 54 -8.88 -0.09 -8.12
CA SER A 54 -8.89 1.29 -8.65
C SER A 54 -10.29 1.85 -8.91
N ASN A 55 -11.29 0.98 -9.10
CA ASN A 55 -12.70 1.34 -9.28
C ASN A 55 -13.48 1.49 -7.97
N ILE A 56 -12.84 1.26 -6.84
CA ILE A 56 -13.45 1.41 -5.51
C ILE A 56 -13.08 2.79 -4.97
N SER A 57 -14.07 3.52 -4.44
CA SER A 57 -13.86 4.84 -3.83
C SER A 57 -12.75 4.81 -2.78
N SER A 58 -11.79 5.70 -2.93
CA SER A 58 -10.59 5.74 -2.10
C SER A 58 -10.86 6.25 -0.68
N CYS A 59 -9.99 5.85 0.23
CA CYS A 59 -9.96 6.36 1.61
C CYS A 59 -9.11 7.65 1.68
N ASN A 60 -9.49 8.56 2.58
CA ASN A 60 -8.79 9.83 2.80
C ASN A 60 -8.11 9.91 4.18
N SER A 61 -7.99 8.79 4.89
CA SER A 61 -7.30 8.69 6.18
C SER A 61 -6.65 7.32 6.35
N ILE A 62 -5.55 7.30 7.09
CA ILE A 62 -4.86 6.06 7.47
C ILE A 62 -5.79 5.14 8.27
N GLU A 63 -6.59 5.69 9.17
CA GLU A 63 -7.55 4.92 9.95
C GLU A 63 -8.59 4.20 9.08
N SER A 64 -9.16 4.88 8.08
CA SER A 64 -10.12 4.26 7.17
C SER A 64 -9.49 3.16 6.31
N MET A 65 -8.25 3.34 5.85
CA MET A 65 -7.47 2.32 5.13
C MET A 65 -7.24 1.08 6.02
N ALA A 66 -6.84 1.29 7.27
CA ALA A 66 -6.64 0.21 8.25
C ALA A 66 -7.93 -0.60 8.47
N LYS A 67 -9.05 0.08 8.66
CA LYS A 67 -10.36 -0.56 8.86
C LYS A 67 -10.81 -1.40 7.65
N VAL A 68 -10.53 -0.94 6.43
CA VAL A 68 -10.85 -1.70 5.21
C VAL A 68 -10.08 -3.01 5.16
N ILE A 69 -8.76 -2.99 5.48
CA ILE A 69 -7.95 -4.21 5.51
C ILE A 69 -8.40 -5.16 6.62
N LEU A 70 -8.63 -4.64 7.82
CA LEU A 70 -9.14 -5.46 8.94
C LEU A 70 -10.49 -6.11 8.61
N ASN A 71 -11.38 -5.41 7.91
CA ASN A 71 -12.64 -5.96 7.46
C ASN A 71 -12.45 -7.07 6.40
N LEU A 72 -11.52 -6.89 5.46
CA LEU A 72 -11.14 -7.94 4.51
C LEU A 72 -10.66 -9.21 5.23
N LEU A 73 -9.74 -9.05 6.20
CA LEU A 73 -9.20 -10.18 6.97
C LEU A 73 -10.30 -10.89 7.76
N LYS A 74 -11.23 -10.14 8.37
CA LYS A 74 -12.40 -10.71 9.05
C LYS A 74 -13.29 -11.52 8.11
N LYS A 75 -13.58 -11.01 6.91
CA LYS A 75 -14.35 -11.73 5.89
C LYS A 75 -13.68 -13.00 5.39
N LYS A 76 -12.34 -13.03 5.41
CA LYS A 76 -11.53 -14.22 5.10
C LYS A 76 -11.35 -15.16 6.29
N GLU A 77 -12.02 -14.89 7.43
CA GLU A 77 -11.94 -15.66 8.67
C GLU A 77 -10.49 -15.78 9.20
N ILE A 78 -9.68 -14.71 9.02
CA ILE A 78 -8.32 -14.65 9.50
C ILE A 78 -8.31 -13.96 10.85
N GLU A 79 -8.05 -14.73 11.90
CA GLU A 79 -8.07 -14.23 13.28
C GLU A 79 -6.69 -13.73 13.73
N ASN A 80 -5.62 -14.44 13.35
CA ASN A 80 -4.26 -14.10 13.73
C ASN A 80 -3.36 -14.06 12.50
N PHE A 81 -2.49 -13.07 12.41
CA PHE A 81 -1.65 -12.85 11.24
C PHE A 81 -0.35 -12.12 11.57
N ASN A 82 0.67 -12.35 10.74
CA ASN A 82 1.84 -11.50 10.65
C ASN A 82 1.54 -10.35 9.70
N LEU A 83 2.04 -9.17 9.99
CA LEU A 83 1.71 -7.94 9.29
C LEU A 83 2.97 -7.16 8.93
N LEU A 84 3.11 -6.83 7.64
CA LEU A 84 4.19 -5.98 7.14
C LEU A 84 3.60 -4.85 6.31
N GLY A 85 4.07 -3.63 6.55
CA GLY A 85 3.71 -2.46 5.78
C GLY A 85 4.93 -1.66 5.33
N HIS A 86 4.86 -1.16 4.09
CA HIS A 86 5.90 -0.32 3.49
C HIS A 86 5.40 1.10 3.28
N SER A 87 6.22 2.10 3.66
CA SER A 87 5.92 3.53 3.44
C SER A 87 4.58 3.93 4.08
N MET A 88 3.62 4.48 3.32
CA MET A 88 2.26 4.75 3.80
C MET A 88 1.61 3.47 4.36
N GLY A 89 1.85 2.30 3.76
CA GLY A 89 1.43 1.01 4.29
C GLY A 89 2.00 0.72 5.68
N GLY A 90 3.19 1.23 5.99
CA GLY A 90 3.77 1.17 7.33
C GLY A 90 3.01 1.99 8.36
N MET A 91 2.45 3.15 7.98
CA MET A 91 1.55 3.92 8.83
C MET A 91 0.21 3.18 9.04
N ILE A 92 -0.30 2.58 7.98
CA ILE A 92 -1.54 1.79 8.03
C ILE A 92 -1.42 0.61 9.00
N VAL A 93 -0.32 -0.16 8.93
CA VAL A 93 -0.14 -1.30 9.83
C VAL A 93 0.06 -0.89 11.28
N GLN A 94 0.63 0.27 11.57
CA GLN A 94 0.69 0.84 12.91
C GLN A 94 -0.73 1.18 13.43
N GLU A 95 -1.58 1.73 12.59
CA GLU A 95 -2.98 1.99 12.95
C GLU A 95 -3.78 0.68 13.12
N MET A 96 -3.53 -0.34 12.28
CA MET A 96 -4.10 -1.67 12.47
C MET A 96 -3.70 -2.27 13.82
N ALA A 97 -2.43 -2.09 14.23
CA ALA A 97 -1.96 -2.55 15.54
C ALA A 97 -2.63 -1.83 16.70
N LYS A 98 -2.95 -0.55 16.55
CA LYS A 98 -3.73 0.20 17.54
C LYS A 98 -5.16 -0.31 17.67
N ILE A 99 -5.80 -0.69 16.54
CA ILE A 99 -7.19 -1.14 16.51
C ILE A 99 -7.34 -2.61 16.93
N ALA A 100 -6.44 -3.49 16.50
CA ALA A 100 -6.56 -4.94 16.61
C ALA A 100 -5.21 -5.62 16.92
N GLY A 101 -4.42 -5.03 17.82
CA GLY A 101 -3.07 -5.49 18.13
C GLY A 101 -3.00 -6.93 18.67
N GLU A 102 -4.04 -7.37 19.37
CA GLU A 102 -4.15 -8.73 19.89
C GLU A 102 -4.20 -9.82 18.81
N LYS A 103 -4.54 -9.45 17.57
CA LYS A 103 -4.58 -10.35 16.41
C LYS A 103 -3.25 -10.43 15.67
N ILE A 104 -2.33 -9.50 15.93
CA ILE A 104 -1.08 -9.38 15.21
C ILE A 104 0.01 -10.18 15.90
N LEU A 105 0.49 -11.24 15.24
CA LEU A 105 1.56 -12.10 15.77
C LEU A 105 2.93 -11.41 15.71
N LYS A 106 3.22 -10.76 14.59
CA LYS A 106 4.44 -9.95 14.38
C LYS A 106 4.10 -8.75 13.50
N LEU A 107 4.65 -7.59 13.85
CA LEU A 107 4.51 -6.35 13.10
C LEU A 107 5.87 -5.94 12.53
N ILE A 108 5.91 -5.69 11.22
CA ILE A 108 7.10 -5.19 10.52
C ILE A 108 6.75 -3.88 9.82
N CYS A 109 7.43 -2.81 10.21
CA CYS A 109 7.33 -1.49 9.59
C CYS A 109 8.60 -1.26 8.76
N TYR A 110 8.45 -1.16 7.44
CA TYR A 110 9.57 -1.04 6.51
C TYR A 110 9.53 0.28 5.75
N GLY A 111 10.66 1.02 5.75
CA GLY A 111 10.78 2.29 5.02
C GLY A 111 9.68 3.29 5.36
N THR A 112 9.36 3.46 6.64
CA THR A 112 8.20 4.20 7.11
C THR A 112 8.50 5.01 8.37
N GLY A 113 7.54 5.84 8.77
CA GLY A 113 7.54 6.62 10.02
C GLY A 113 6.14 6.67 10.63
N PRO A 114 5.98 7.36 11.77
CA PRO A 114 4.68 7.53 12.41
C PRO A 114 3.82 8.60 11.73
N ARG A 115 4.41 9.43 10.86
CA ARG A 115 3.76 10.55 10.16
C ARG A 115 4.27 10.66 8.72
N GLY A 116 3.41 11.07 7.80
CA GLY A 116 3.76 11.28 6.39
C GLY A 116 4.52 12.58 6.13
N ASN A 117 4.36 13.57 6.99
CA ASN A 117 5.08 14.84 6.87
C ASN A 117 6.39 14.76 7.65
N ILE A 118 7.48 14.44 6.94
CA ILE A 118 8.82 14.27 7.52
C ILE A 118 9.78 15.37 7.05
N PRO A 119 10.76 15.78 7.88
CA PRO A 119 11.83 16.67 7.47
C PRO A 119 12.60 16.09 6.28
N GLY A 120 12.96 16.95 5.32
CA GLY A 120 13.72 16.52 4.14
C GLY A 120 12.90 15.86 3.04
N ARG A 121 11.57 15.90 3.10
CA ARG A 121 10.71 15.49 2.00
C ARG A 121 11.08 16.29 0.73
N PHE A 122 11.23 15.63 -0.41
CA PHE A 122 11.66 16.25 -1.67
C PHE A 122 10.71 17.34 -2.20
N GLU A 123 9.43 17.29 -1.81
CA GLU A 123 8.42 18.33 -2.09
C GLU A 123 7.33 18.31 -1.00
N THR A 124 6.63 19.42 -0.82
CA THR A 124 5.49 19.48 0.11
C THR A 124 4.29 18.70 -0.42
N ILE A 125 3.37 18.31 0.47
CA ILE A 125 2.13 17.64 0.08
C ILE A 125 1.32 18.51 -0.90
N ASP A 126 1.20 19.81 -0.64
CA ASP A 126 0.50 20.73 -1.53
C ASP A 126 1.14 20.84 -2.91
N GLN A 127 2.48 20.84 -2.97
CA GLN A 127 3.21 20.81 -4.24
C GLN A 127 2.94 19.50 -4.99
N SER A 128 2.97 18.36 -4.31
CA SER A 128 2.66 17.06 -4.90
C SER A 128 1.23 17.01 -5.45
N ARG A 129 0.25 17.47 -4.68
CA ARG A 129 -1.15 17.55 -5.10
C ARG A 129 -1.33 18.49 -6.33
N LYS A 130 -0.67 19.64 -6.33
CA LYS A 130 -0.70 20.57 -7.46
C LYS A 130 -0.09 19.94 -8.72
N LYS A 131 1.06 19.29 -8.61
CA LYS A 131 1.71 18.58 -9.72
C LYS A 131 0.84 17.43 -10.26
N LEU A 132 0.18 16.67 -9.39
CA LEU A 132 -0.75 15.63 -9.79
C LEU A 132 -1.88 16.18 -10.65
N LYS A 133 -2.45 17.33 -10.27
CA LYS A 133 -3.52 17.99 -11.02
C LYS A 133 -3.08 18.55 -12.37
N ILE A 134 -1.85 19.09 -12.44
CA ILE A 134 -1.31 19.71 -13.66
C ILE A 134 -0.78 18.66 -14.64
N ASN A 135 0.06 17.75 -14.15
CA ASN A 135 0.84 16.82 -14.97
C ASN A 135 0.15 15.47 -15.17
N GLY A 136 -0.87 15.17 -14.35
CA GLY A 136 -1.60 13.92 -14.40
C GLY A 136 -0.89 12.77 -13.65
N LEU A 137 -1.58 11.64 -13.59
CA LEU A 137 -1.15 10.48 -12.81
C LEU A 137 0.10 9.81 -13.38
N LYS A 138 0.17 9.63 -14.70
CA LYS A 138 1.28 8.92 -15.36
C LYS A 138 2.63 9.59 -15.09
N ASP A 139 2.71 10.90 -15.29
CA ASP A 139 3.93 11.69 -15.01
C ASP A 139 4.27 11.67 -13.52
N THR A 140 3.27 11.85 -12.67
CA THR A 140 3.44 11.82 -11.22
C THR A 140 3.95 10.46 -10.74
N ALA A 141 3.38 9.36 -11.23
CA ALA A 141 3.80 8.01 -10.89
C ALA A 141 5.27 7.74 -11.30
N TYR A 142 5.63 8.10 -12.53
CA TYR A 142 6.99 7.94 -13.03
C TYR A 142 7.99 8.72 -12.20
N ARG A 143 7.75 10.02 -12.00
CA ARG A 143 8.62 10.93 -11.25
C ARG A 143 8.81 10.49 -9.79
N ILE A 144 7.75 10.05 -9.14
CA ILE A 144 7.83 9.56 -7.76
C ILE A 144 8.55 8.22 -7.71
N ALA A 145 8.26 7.29 -8.61
CA ALA A 145 8.94 5.99 -8.65
C ALA A 145 10.47 6.13 -8.85
N GLN A 146 10.94 7.10 -9.63
CA GLN A 146 12.37 7.38 -9.78
C GLN A 146 13.05 7.68 -8.43
N THR A 147 12.36 8.34 -7.51
CA THR A 147 12.93 8.68 -6.18
C THR A 147 13.10 7.47 -5.26
N TRP A 148 12.53 6.32 -5.59
CA TRP A 148 12.56 5.11 -4.75
C TRP A 148 13.75 4.19 -5.04
N PHE A 149 14.50 4.44 -6.10
CA PHE A 149 15.63 3.61 -6.53
C PHE A 149 16.89 4.44 -6.71
N ILE A 150 18.03 3.91 -6.27
CA ILE A 150 19.34 4.56 -6.47
C ILE A 150 19.67 4.64 -7.97
N GLU A 151 19.34 3.60 -8.73
CA GLU A 151 19.55 3.53 -10.17
C GLU A 151 18.40 4.11 -10.99
N GLU A 152 17.46 4.79 -10.30
CA GLU A 152 16.28 5.40 -10.90
C GLU A 152 15.52 4.39 -11.81
N GLU A 153 15.13 4.80 -13.01
CA GLU A 153 14.40 3.94 -13.97
C GLU A 153 15.18 2.73 -14.48
N LYS A 154 16.49 2.65 -14.24
CA LYS A 154 17.33 1.50 -14.62
C LYS A 154 17.25 0.35 -13.62
N ALA A 155 16.68 0.58 -12.44
CA ALA A 155 16.55 -0.45 -11.42
C ALA A 155 15.67 -1.61 -11.91
N LYS A 156 16.09 -2.84 -11.61
CA LYS A 156 15.46 -4.09 -12.08
C LYS A 156 13.95 -4.14 -11.87
N TYR A 157 13.45 -3.58 -10.77
CA TYR A 157 12.03 -3.64 -10.40
C TYR A 157 11.31 -2.30 -10.51
N PHE A 158 11.94 -1.29 -11.12
CA PHE A 158 11.33 0.03 -11.34
C PHE A 158 9.97 -0.08 -12.06
N TYR A 159 9.88 -0.93 -13.07
CA TYR A 159 8.65 -1.13 -13.84
C TYR A 159 7.45 -1.55 -12.99
N LEU A 160 7.65 -2.34 -11.93
CA LEU A 160 6.56 -2.73 -11.02
C LEU A 160 5.96 -1.53 -10.30
N CYS A 161 6.83 -0.61 -9.87
CA CYS A 161 6.39 0.62 -9.19
C CYS A 161 5.72 1.60 -10.14
N GLU A 162 6.27 1.76 -11.33
CA GLU A 162 5.69 2.63 -12.37
C GLU A 162 4.30 2.13 -12.80
N GLU A 163 4.17 0.84 -13.10
CA GLU A 163 2.89 0.25 -13.51
C GLU A 163 1.84 0.30 -12.41
N ALA A 164 2.22 0.00 -11.15
CA ALA A 164 1.32 0.13 -10.01
C ALA A 164 0.81 1.57 -9.85
N GLY A 165 1.69 2.55 -9.98
CA GLY A 165 1.33 3.96 -9.92
C GLY A 165 0.35 4.38 -11.02
N LYS A 166 0.53 3.89 -12.25
CA LYS A 166 -0.37 4.16 -13.39
C LYS A 166 -1.78 3.57 -13.21
N GLN A 167 -1.92 2.49 -12.43
CA GLN A 167 -3.21 1.84 -12.14
C GLN A 167 -3.97 2.51 -11.00
N THR A 168 -3.34 3.43 -10.26
CA THR A 168 -3.99 4.19 -9.18
C THR A 168 -5.04 5.14 -9.75
N SER A 169 -6.19 5.32 -9.09
CA SER A 169 -7.12 6.38 -9.44
C SER A 169 -6.57 7.76 -9.03
N ILE A 170 -6.90 8.82 -9.78
CA ILE A 170 -6.49 10.20 -9.43
C ILE A 170 -7.04 10.57 -8.04
N GLU A 171 -8.26 10.16 -7.73
CA GLU A 171 -8.87 10.35 -6.41
C GLU A 171 -8.03 9.69 -5.31
N ALA A 172 -7.60 8.44 -5.50
CA ALA A 172 -6.77 7.73 -4.52
C ALA A 172 -5.39 8.36 -4.36
N ALA A 173 -4.79 8.86 -5.43
CA ALA A 173 -3.52 9.58 -5.37
C ALA A 173 -3.65 10.89 -4.59
N ASP A 174 -4.71 11.68 -4.80
CA ASP A 174 -4.94 12.92 -4.03
C ASP A 174 -5.28 12.61 -2.56
N ASN A 175 -6.17 11.65 -2.31
CA ASN A 175 -6.55 11.24 -0.95
C ASN A 175 -5.39 10.61 -0.17
N GLY A 176 -4.53 9.84 -0.83
CA GLY A 176 -3.33 9.27 -0.22
C GLY A 176 -2.29 10.32 0.20
N LEU A 177 -2.25 11.46 -0.48
CA LEU A 177 -1.41 12.60 -0.08
C LEU A 177 -1.98 13.34 1.13
N ILE A 178 -3.30 13.31 1.33
CA ILE A 178 -3.99 13.98 2.45
C ILE A 178 -3.93 13.11 3.72
N ALA A 179 -4.05 11.79 3.55
CA ALA A 179 -4.16 10.82 4.65
C ALA A 179 -2.94 10.82 5.58
#